data_95f994af9e5f90c70ed2411179eb66c2
#
_entry.id   95f994af9e5f90c70ed2411179eb66c2
#
_cell.length_a   1.000
_cell.length_b   1.000
_cell.length_c   1.000
_cell.angle_alpha   90.00
_cell.angle_beta   90.00
_cell.angle_gamma   90.00
#
_symmetry.space_group_name_H-M   'P 1'
#
loop_
_entity.id
_entity.type
_entity.pdbx_description
1 polymer ?
#
loop_
_entity_poly.entity_id
_entity_poly.type
_entity_poly.pdbx_seq_one_letter_code
_entity_poly.pdbx_strand_id
1 'polypeptide(L)'
;MNERRLPILDTSGPPQRAAKLVDDFTPTLINQGAHHLCPGCGEPVAMRLIMEAVEELQLAQRTVAVFGIGCYTAYSNNLDVEVVQALHGRSPSVATGVKRSLPGSVVLTVQGDGDMVNEGLQEVLHTAARGEKVTCFLLNNGVFGETGGHMTAATPLGQRTKNTLEGRAAEQHGYPIVIGDLIAGLAGVAYAARGAVNTHTNVARTKRMVKEAWEIQVKGVGFSFVEILTMCPTGWFIETGEAPQYLDEHIEPTHRFGVIKSPPSVR
;
A
#
# COMPACT_ATOMS: atom_id res chain seq x y z
N MET A 1 -1.39 -38.65 -9.00
CA MET A 1 -1.24 -37.20 -8.85
C MET A 1 -2.52 -36.56 -9.32
N ASN A 2 -3.33 -36.05 -8.39
CA ASN A 2 -4.61 -35.44 -8.72
C ASN A 2 -4.33 -33.93 -9.02
N GLU A 3 -4.39 -33.57 -10.30
CA GLU A 3 -4.35 -32.18 -10.73
C GLU A 3 -5.61 -31.49 -10.18
N ARG A 4 -5.46 -30.71 -9.10
CA ARG A 4 -6.49 -29.74 -8.70
C ARG A 4 -6.46 -28.61 -9.72
N ARG A 5 -7.30 -28.73 -10.76
CA ARG A 5 -7.65 -27.58 -11.58
C ARG A 5 -8.41 -26.59 -10.68
N LEU A 6 -7.84 -25.40 -10.50
CA LEU A 6 -8.59 -24.28 -9.92
C LEU A 6 -9.85 -24.06 -10.76
N PRO A 7 -11.03 -23.89 -10.16
CA PRO A 7 -12.25 -23.64 -10.91
C PRO A 7 -12.10 -22.35 -11.73
N ILE A 8 -12.31 -22.44 -13.03
CA ILE A 8 -12.45 -21.27 -13.89
C ILE A 8 -13.75 -20.59 -13.44
N LEU A 9 -13.63 -19.45 -12.80
CA LEU A 9 -14.80 -18.66 -12.35
C LEU A 9 -15.58 -18.18 -13.55
N ASP A 10 -16.82 -18.63 -13.65
CA ASP A 10 -17.82 -18.10 -14.57
C ASP A 10 -18.20 -16.66 -14.10
N THR A 11 -17.75 -15.67 -14.84
CA THR A 11 -18.02 -14.24 -14.56
C THR A 11 -19.28 -13.72 -15.26
N SER A 12 -20.11 -14.60 -15.84
CA SER A 12 -21.28 -14.22 -16.66
C SER A 12 -22.55 -13.91 -15.88
N GLY A 13 -22.57 -14.12 -14.55
CA GLY A 13 -23.72 -13.81 -13.70
C GLY A 13 -23.73 -12.36 -13.21
N PRO A 14 -24.93 -11.75 -12.98
CA PRO A 14 -25.01 -10.43 -12.37
C PRO A 14 -24.43 -10.46 -10.95
N PRO A 15 -23.69 -9.40 -10.54
CA PRO A 15 -23.06 -9.34 -9.23
C PRO A 15 -24.11 -9.40 -8.12
N GLN A 16 -24.07 -10.43 -7.30
CA GLN A 16 -24.85 -10.48 -6.07
C GLN A 16 -24.25 -9.49 -5.07
N ARG A 17 -24.95 -8.39 -4.83
CA ARG A 17 -24.61 -7.50 -3.71
C ARG A 17 -24.92 -8.25 -2.42
N ALA A 18 -23.89 -8.64 -1.68
CA ALA A 18 -24.06 -8.95 -0.27
C ALA A 18 -24.62 -7.69 0.43
N ALA A 19 -25.80 -7.80 1.03
CA ALA A 19 -26.38 -6.72 1.81
C ALA A 19 -25.48 -6.51 3.05
N LYS A 20 -24.69 -5.44 3.07
CA LYS A 20 -24.00 -5.02 4.30
C LYS A 20 -25.04 -4.60 5.32
N LEU A 21 -25.05 -5.24 6.48
CA LEU A 21 -25.77 -4.75 7.64
C LEU A 21 -25.09 -3.45 8.10
N VAL A 22 -25.88 -2.46 8.51
CA VAL A 22 -25.42 -1.10 8.87
C VAL A 22 -24.39 -1.12 10.02
N ASP A 23 -24.36 -2.18 10.81
CA ASP A 23 -23.48 -2.34 11.96
C ASP A 23 -22.15 -3.07 11.66
N ASP A 24 -21.93 -3.51 10.43
CA ASP A 24 -20.74 -4.25 10.03
C ASP A 24 -19.65 -3.29 9.52
N PHE A 25 -18.94 -2.68 10.45
CA PHE A 25 -17.85 -1.73 10.17
C PHE A 25 -16.53 -2.39 9.75
N THR A 26 -16.42 -3.70 9.88
CA THR A 26 -15.20 -4.44 9.54
C THR A 26 -15.37 -5.13 8.20
N PRO A 27 -14.44 -4.97 7.23
CA PRO A 27 -14.47 -5.75 6.00
C PRO A 27 -14.45 -7.24 6.35
N THR A 28 -15.26 -8.04 5.66
CA THR A 28 -15.33 -9.50 5.89
C THR A 28 -14.02 -10.20 5.53
N LEU A 29 -13.19 -9.56 4.68
CA LEU A 29 -11.89 -10.07 4.28
C LEU A 29 -10.78 -9.87 5.31
N ILE A 30 -11.04 -9.15 6.42
CA ILE A 30 -10.10 -9.05 7.54
C ILE A 30 -10.65 -9.88 8.68
N ASN A 31 -9.98 -10.98 9.00
CA ASN A 31 -10.33 -11.80 10.15
C ASN A 31 -10.13 -11.01 11.45
N GLN A 32 -11.06 -11.16 12.40
CA GLN A 32 -11.01 -10.53 13.71
C GLN A 32 -9.95 -11.16 14.62
N GLY A 33 -8.72 -11.31 14.12
CA GLY A 33 -7.58 -11.77 14.90
C GLY A 33 -6.87 -10.63 15.62
N ALA A 34 -6.22 -10.94 16.73
CA ALA A 34 -5.33 -9.99 17.37
C ALA A 34 -4.12 -9.71 16.46
N HIS A 35 -3.74 -8.47 16.34
CA HIS A 35 -2.49 -8.04 15.71
C HIS A 35 -1.63 -7.27 16.72
N HIS A 36 -0.32 -7.21 16.46
CA HIS A 36 0.65 -6.57 17.36
C HIS A 36 0.97 -5.11 17.03
N LEU A 37 0.20 -4.48 16.12
CA LEU A 37 0.41 -3.09 15.73
C LEU A 37 0.11 -2.14 16.90
N CYS A 38 0.90 -1.07 16.99
CA CYS A 38 0.85 -0.12 18.10
C CYS A 38 -0.48 0.66 18.14
N PRO A 39 -0.91 1.13 19.31
CA PRO A 39 -2.00 2.10 19.43
C PRO A 39 -1.71 3.36 18.60
N GLY A 40 -2.69 3.81 17.81
CA GLY A 40 -2.56 4.98 16.93
C GLY A 40 -1.80 4.75 15.63
N CYS A 41 -1.35 3.51 15.36
CA CYS A 41 -0.77 3.15 14.07
C CYS A 41 -1.79 3.35 12.94
N GLY A 42 -1.36 3.97 11.83
CA GLY A 42 -2.22 4.21 10.67
C GLY A 42 -2.37 3.01 9.73
N GLU A 43 -1.48 2.01 9.82
CA GLU A 43 -1.48 0.85 8.92
C GLU A 43 -2.79 0.03 8.98
N PRO A 44 -3.43 -0.20 10.17
CA PRO A 44 -4.72 -0.86 10.22
C PRO A 44 -5.81 -0.18 9.40
N VAL A 45 -5.86 1.16 9.42
CA VAL A 45 -6.82 1.92 8.63
C VAL A 45 -6.53 1.77 7.13
N ALA A 46 -5.26 1.83 6.73
CA ALA A 46 -4.84 1.64 5.34
C ALA A 46 -5.19 0.22 4.84
N MET A 47 -4.88 -0.81 5.60
CA MET A 47 -5.23 -2.20 5.26
C MET A 47 -6.74 -2.38 5.13
N ARG A 48 -7.51 -1.78 6.03
CA ARG A 48 -8.97 -1.78 5.95
C ARG A 48 -9.46 -1.16 4.64
N LEU A 49 -8.94 0.01 4.23
CA LEU A 49 -9.34 0.66 2.98
C LEU A 49 -9.04 -0.22 1.75
N ILE A 50 -7.88 -0.87 1.73
CA ILE A 50 -7.47 -1.77 0.65
C ILE A 50 -8.45 -2.95 0.55
N MET A 51 -8.75 -3.61 1.68
CA MET A 51 -9.62 -4.78 1.70
C MET A 51 -11.10 -4.43 1.47
N GLU A 52 -11.60 -3.31 2.00
CA GLU A 52 -12.94 -2.82 1.67
C GLU A 52 -13.11 -2.59 0.17
N ALA A 53 -12.09 -2.04 -0.49
CA ALA A 53 -12.14 -1.83 -1.93
C ALA A 53 -12.13 -3.16 -2.71
N VAL A 54 -11.34 -4.15 -2.27
CA VAL A 54 -11.36 -5.53 -2.84
C VAL A 54 -12.75 -6.13 -2.72
N GLU A 55 -13.38 -6.01 -1.56
CA GLU A 55 -14.72 -6.55 -1.28
C GLU A 55 -15.80 -5.83 -2.10
N GLU A 56 -15.81 -4.50 -2.10
CA GLU A 56 -16.78 -3.69 -2.83
C GLU A 56 -16.72 -3.91 -4.36
N LEU A 57 -15.54 -4.20 -4.89
CA LEU A 57 -15.32 -4.52 -6.30
C LEU A 57 -15.47 -6.02 -6.59
N GLN A 58 -15.82 -6.83 -5.59
CA GLN A 58 -16.00 -8.29 -5.70
C GLN A 58 -14.77 -9.03 -6.26
N LEU A 59 -13.58 -8.64 -5.82
CA LEU A 59 -12.32 -9.17 -6.33
C LEU A 59 -11.73 -10.27 -5.45
N ALA A 60 -12.28 -10.56 -4.27
CA ALA A 60 -11.69 -11.42 -3.24
C ALA A 60 -11.22 -12.77 -3.77
N GLN A 61 -12.07 -13.48 -4.54
CA GLN A 61 -11.82 -14.85 -5.01
C GLN A 61 -10.64 -14.97 -5.98
N ARG A 62 -10.14 -13.87 -6.52
CA ARG A 62 -9.00 -13.84 -7.45
C ARG A 62 -7.88 -12.92 -6.99
N THR A 63 -7.97 -12.41 -5.77
CA THR A 63 -6.95 -11.51 -5.21
C THR A 63 -5.81 -12.32 -4.61
N VAL A 64 -4.59 -11.94 -4.97
CA VAL A 64 -3.36 -12.43 -4.35
C VAL A 64 -2.60 -11.24 -3.79
N ALA A 65 -2.41 -11.24 -2.48
CA ALA A 65 -1.66 -10.21 -1.75
C ALA A 65 -0.21 -10.67 -1.55
N VAL A 66 0.74 -9.87 -2.04
CA VAL A 66 2.17 -10.14 -1.87
C VAL A 66 2.73 -9.15 -0.85
N PHE A 67 3.05 -9.64 0.32
CA PHE A 67 3.61 -8.83 1.41
C PHE A 67 5.14 -8.80 1.35
N GLY A 68 5.72 -7.64 1.66
CA GLY A 68 7.14 -7.53 2.00
C GLY A 68 7.39 -7.77 3.48
N ILE A 69 8.33 -7.03 4.08
CA ILE A 69 8.69 -7.16 5.50
C ILE A 69 8.53 -5.81 6.20
N GLY A 70 7.79 -5.81 7.32
CA GLY A 70 7.53 -4.64 8.16
C GLY A 70 6.32 -4.86 9.07
N CYS A 71 5.92 -3.85 9.85
CA CYS A 71 4.81 -3.94 10.79
C CYS A 71 3.51 -4.45 10.14
N TYR A 72 3.21 -4.05 8.93
CA TYR A 72 2.03 -4.47 8.17
C TYR A 72 1.94 -5.97 7.92
N THR A 73 3.04 -6.73 8.06
CA THR A 73 3.02 -8.20 7.96
C THR A 73 2.17 -8.85 9.06
N ALA A 74 1.83 -8.10 10.11
CA ALA A 74 0.83 -8.53 11.10
C ALA A 74 -0.51 -8.95 10.47
N TYR A 75 -0.82 -8.44 9.26
CA TYR A 75 -2.03 -8.79 8.55
C TYR A 75 -1.91 -10.02 7.65
N SER A 76 -0.72 -10.53 7.40
CA SER A 76 -0.53 -11.65 6.47
C SER A 76 -1.35 -12.90 6.81
N ASN A 77 -1.61 -13.14 8.10
CA ASN A 77 -2.44 -14.25 8.57
C ASN A 77 -3.89 -13.85 8.87
N ASN A 78 -4.22 -12.57 8.69
CA ASN A 78 -5.52 -12.03 9.08
C ASN A 78 -6.38 -11.62 7.86
N LEU A 79 -5.95 -11.97 6.64
CA LEU A 79 -6.69 -11.69 5.42
C LEU A 79 -7.32 -12.97 4.86
N ASP A 80 -8.56 -12.85 4.41
CA ASP A 80 -9.29 -13.91 3.71
C ASP A 80 -9.13 -13.78 2.18
N VAL A 81 -7.89 -13.68 1.75
CA VAL A 81 -7.44 -13.75 0.36
C VAL A 81 -6.14 -14.56 0.31
N GLU A 82 -5.73 -15.00 -0.88
CA GLU A 82 -4.43 -15.67 -1.02
C GLU A 82 -3.29 -14.70 -0.67
N VAL A 83 -2.39 -15.16 0.20
CA VAL A 83 -1.24 -14.38 0.67
C VAL A 83 0.07 -15.06 0.33
N VAL A 84 1.00 -14.30 -0.21
CA VAL A 84 2.39 -14.71 -0.44
C VAL A 84 3.29 -13.73 0.27
N GLN A 85 4.20 -14.20 1.11
CA GLN A 85 5.22 -13.36 1.73
C GLN A 85 6.52 -13.43 0.94
N ALA A 86 7.00 -12.26 0.50
CA ALA A 86 8.27 -12.11 -0.18
C ALA A 86 9.38 -11.75 0.83
N LEU A 87 10.62 -11.86 0.41
CA LEU A 87 11.76 -11.26 1.12
C LEU A 87 11.69 -9.72 1.10
N HIS A 88 12.40 -9.09 2.00
CA HIS A 88 12.47 -7.64 2.13
C HIS A 88 12.80 -6.96 0.79
N GLY A 89 11.96 -6.02 0.36
CA GLY A 89 12.08 -5.31 -0.91
C GLY A 89 11.63 -6.07 -2.16
N ARG A 90 11.30 -7.38 -2.06
CA ARG A 90 11.12 -8.24 -3.26
C ARG A 90 9.67 -8.45 -3.69
N SER A 91 8.71 -7.84 -3.00
CA SER A 91 7.29 -8.02 -3.31
C SER A 91 6.92 -7.70 -4.75
N PRO A 92 7.40 -6.61 -5.40
CA PRO A 92 7.05 -6.32 -6.78
C PRO A 92 7.53 -7.38 -7.78
N SER A 93 8.71 -7.98 -7.56
CA SER A 93 9.22 -9.06 -8.40
C SER A 93 8.42 -10.35 -8.23
N VAL A 94 8.08 -10.70 -6.98
CA VAL A 94 7.22 -11.85 -6.69
C VAL A 94 5.83 -11.64 -7.30
N ALA A 95 5.25 -10.46 -7.13
CA ALA A 95 3.96 -10.08 -7.72
C ALA A 95 3.96 -10.17 -9.26
N THR A 96 5.07 -9.78 -9.90
CA THR A 96 5.28 -9.95 -11.35
C THR A 96 5.19 -11.43 -11.73
N GLY A 97 5.88 -12.31 -10.98
CA GLY A 97 5.84 -13.75 -11.21
C GLY A 97 4.44 -14.33 -11.04
N VAL A 98 3.76 -13.98 -9.94
CA VAL A 98 2.38 -14.41 -9.67
C VAL A 98 1.45 -13.95 -10.80
N LYS A 99 1.50 -12.67 -11.18
CA LYS A 99 0.62 -12.11 -12.22
C LYS A 99 0.82 -12.79 -13.58
N ARG A 100 2.06 -13.07 -13.94
CA ARG A 100 2.38 -13.73 -15.20
C ARG A 100 1.99 -15.19 -15.23
N SER A 101 2.11 -15.90 -14.08
CA SER A 101 1.70 -17.31 -13.93
C SER A 101 0.18 -17.48 -13.82
N LEU A 102 -0.50 -16.48 -13.24
CA LEU A 102 -1.95 -16.44 -13.03
C LEU A 102 -2.56 -15.17 -13.66
N PRO A 103 -2.66 -15.07 -14.98
CA PRO A 103 -3.09 -13.81 -15.66
C PRO A 103 -4.47 -13.31 -15.24
N GLY A 104 -5.37 -14.20 -14.83
CA GLY A 104 -6.72 -13.89 -14.35
C GLY A 104 -6.77 -13.31 -12.92
N SER A 105 -5.68 -13.44 -12.15
CA SER A 105 -5.64 -12.94 -10.78
C SER A 105 -5.54 -11.41 -10.73
N VAL A 106 -5.97 -10.84 -9.61
CA VAL A 106 -5.74 -9.45 -9.23
C VAL A 106 -4.64 -9.47 -8.18
N VAL A 107 -3.50 -8.85 -8.48
CA VAL A 107 -2.30 -8.96 -7.65
C VAL A 107 -1.96 -7.61 -7.04
N LEU A 108 -1.81 -7.58 -5.72
CA LEU A 108 -1.32 -6.41 -5.00
C LEU A 108 0.00 -6.70 -4.29
N THR A 109 0.76 -5.63 -4.07
CA THR A 109 1.83 -5.65 -3.07
C THR A 109 1.51 -4.70 -1.93
N VAL A 110 1.90 -5.06 -0.70
CA VAL A 110 1.88 -4.17 0.45
C VAL A 110 3.27 -4.08 1.02
N GLN A 111 3.79 -2.86 1.12
CA GLN A 111 5.16 -2.59 1.56
C GLN A 111 5.20 -1.30 2.39
N GLY A 112 6.07 -1.25 3.40
CA GLY A 112 6.44 0.00 4.08
C GLY A 112 7.49 0.77 3.30
N ASP A 113 7.76 2.00 3.70
CA ASP A 113 8.75 2.85 3.03
C ASP A 113 10.19 2.31 3.17
N GLY A 114 10.56 1.75 4.30
CA GLY A 114 11.84 1.05 4.44
C GLY A 114 11.94 -0.15 3.50
N ASP A 115 10.87 -0.94 3.40
CA ASP A 115 10.81 -2.10 2.53
C ASP A 115 10.87 -1.73 1.05
N MET A 116 10.05 -0.79 0.60
CA MET A 116 9.98 -0.44 -0.82
C MET A 116 11.08 0.52 -1.26
N VAL A 117 11.38 1.56 -0.45
CA VAL A 117 12.24 2.66 -0.90
C VAL A 117 13.72 2.42 -0.58
N ASN A 118 14.02 1.67 0.50
CA ASN A 118 15.40 1.28 0.79
C ASN A 118 15.77 -0.05 0.13
N GLU A 119 15.03 -1.12 0.47
CA GLU A 119 15.40 -2.48 0.09
C GLU A 119 14.92 -2.87 -1.32
N GLY A 120 13.82 -2.25 -1.80
CA GLY A 120 13.11 -2.66 -3.01
C GLY A 120 12.96 -1.59 -4.08
N LEU A 121 13.71 -0.49 -4.03
CA LEU A 121 13.55 0.62 -4.98
C LEU A 121 13.67 0.16 -6.44
N GLN A 122 14.70 -0.61 -6.75
CA GLN A 122 14.91 -1.16 -8.09
C GLN A 122 13.78 -2.10 -8.52
N GLU A 123 13.24 -2.90 -7.59
CA GLU A 123 12.19 -3.87 -7.88
C GLU A 123 10.89 -3.18 -8.32
N VAL A 124 10.47 -2.16 -7.58
CA VAL A 124 9.26 -1.42 -7.91
C VAL A 124 9.43 -0.59 -9.17
N LEU A 125 10.59 0.07 -9.38
CA LEU A 125 10.86 0.85 -10.58
C LEU A 125 10.85 -0.02 -11.84
N HIS A 126 11.50 -1.18 -11.81
CA HIS A 126 11.49 -2.11 -12.94
C HIS A 126 10.12 -2.71 -13.20
N THR A 127 9.35 -3.04 -12.14
CA THR A 127 7.98 -3.53 -12.29
C THR A 127 7.08 -2.47 -12.92
N ALA A 128 7.20 -1.22 -12.47
CA ALA A 128 6.49 -0.07 -13.01
C ALA A 128 6.90 0.24 -14.46
N ALA A 129 8.21 0.22 -14.76
CA ALA A 129 8.73 0.49 -16.10
C ALA A 129 8.23 -0.54 -17.14
N ARG A 130 8.09 -1.82 -16.74
CA ARG A 130 7.52 -2.86 -17.60
C ARG A 130 6.01 -2.74 -17.77
N GLY A 131 5.31 -1.90 -17.00
CA GLY A 131 3.86 -1.76 -17.05
C GLY A 131 3.13 -3.03 -16.61
N GLU A 132 3.69 -3.74 -15.62
CA GLU A 132 3.06 -4.95 -15.07
C GLU A 132 1.65 -4.63 -14.55
N LYS A 133 0.71 -5.53 -14.80
CA LYS A 133 -0.69 -5.35 -14.40
C LYS A 133 -0.88 -5.70 -12.92
N VAL A 134 -0.18 -5.01 -12.06
CA VAL A 134 -0.21 -5.15 -10.60
C VAL A 134 -0.45 -3.80 -9.94
N THR A 135 -0.98 -3.80 -8.72
CA THR A 135 -1.16 -2.61 -7.90
C THR A 135 -0.21 -2.66 -6.72
N CYS A 136 0.69 -1.69 -6.62
CA CYS A 136 1.59 -1.58 -5.48
C CYS A 136 1.08 -0.54 -4.47
N PHE A 137 0.87 -0.98 -3.24
CA PHE A 137 0.54 -0.13 -2.10
C PHE A 137 1.78 0.11 -1.24
N LEU A 138 2.09 1.37 -1.02
CA LEU A 138 3.15 1.81 -0.11
C LEU A 138 2.52 2.41 1.14
N LEU A 139 2.79 1.83 2.30
CA LEU A 139 2.42 2.39 3.60
C LEU A 139 3.61 3.20 4.11
N ASN A 140 3.57 4.53 3.91
CA ASN A 140 4.68 5.41 4.22
C ASN A 140 4.44 6.15 5.53
N ASN A 141 5.29 5.90 6.50
CA ASN A 141 5.34 6.62 7.79
C ASN A 141 6.70 7.32 8.02
N GLY A 142 7.60 7.29 7.05
CA GLY A 142 8.91 7.93 7.11
C GLY A 142 9.91 7.27 8.04
N VAL A 143 9.66 6.04 8.51
CA VAL A 143 10.59 5.31 9.40
C VAL A 143 10.51 3.79 9.21
N PHE A 144 11.59 3.08 9.53
CA PHE A 144 11.54 1.63 9.80
C PHE A 144 10.84 1.40 11.14
N GLY A 145 9.51 1.28 11.14
CA GLY A 145 8.70 1.16 12.36
C GLY A 145 9.03 -0.10 13.16
N GLU A 146 9.10 -1.27 12.48
CA GLU A 146 9.32 -2.59 13.09
C GLU A 146 10.62 -2.64 13.93
N THR A 147 11.67 -1.97 13.47
CA THR A 147 12.98 -1.95 14.16
C THR A 147 13.11 -0.80 15.16
N GLY A 148 12.06 -0.04 15.40
CA GLY A 148 11.98 0.99 16.43
C GLY A 148 12.23 2.41 15.95
N GLY A 149 11.90 2.75 14.70
CA GLY A 149 11.89 4.12 14.21
C GLY A 149 13.22 4.62 13.64
N HIS A 150 13.94 3.80 12.88
CA HIS A 150 15.13 4.23 12.16
C HIS A 150 14.77 5.02 10.90
N MET A 151 15.69 5.86 10.46
CA MET A 151 15.55 6.65 9.23
C MET A 151 15.45 5.73 8.00
N THR A 152 14.53 6.08 7.10
CA THR A 152 14.41 5.49 5.77
C THR A 152 14.85 6.48 4.69
N ALA A 153 14.90 6.02 3.44
CA ALA A 153 15.12 6.90 2.31
C ALA A 153 13.98 7.91 2.10
N ALA A 154 12.76 7.62 2.57
CA ALA A 154 11.59 8.49 2.48
C ALA A 154 11.47 9.50 3.64
N THR A 155 12.23 9.34 4.73
CA THR A 155 12.17 10.22 5.91
C THR A 155 12.34 11.69 5.52
N PRO A 156 11.40 12.59 5.86
CA PRO A 156 11.53 14.02 5.61
C PRO A 156 12.73 14.67 6.28
N LEU A 157 13.21 15.80 5.73
CA LEU A 157 14.24 16.61 6.38
C LEU A 157 13.73 17.14 7.73
N GLY A 158 14.61 17.17 8.72
CA GLY A 158 14.29 17.59 10.08
C GLY A 158 13.60 16.53 10.94
N GLN A 159 13.09 15.45 10.38
CA GLN A 159 12.46 14.40 11.15
C GLN A 159 13.48 13.66 12.02
N ARG A 160 13.19 13.58 13.33
CA ARG A 160 13.97 12.82 14.30
C ARG A 160 13.67 11.34 14.14
N THR A 161 14.70 10.53 14.20
CA THR A 161 14.61 9.08 14.15
C THR A 161 15.61 8.47 15.13
N LYS A 162 15.54 7.16 15.35
CA LYS A 162 16.42 6.47 16.29
C LYS A 162 17.93 6.64 15.98
N ASN A 163 18.26 6.84 14.72
CA ASN A 163 19.66 7.04 14.26
C ASN A 163 19.93 8.45 13.71
N THR A 164 18.98 9.36 13.80
CA THR A 164 19.12 10.80 13.48
C THR A 164 18.45 11.63 14.56
N LEU A 165 19.03 11.67 15.76
CA LEU A 165 18.42 12.27 16.96
C LEU A 165 18.20 13.77 16.83
N GLU A 166 19.06 14.46 16.08
CA GLU A 166 18.95 15.90 15.77
C GLU A 166 18.09 16.19 14.52
N GLY A 167 17.47 15.14 13.96
CA GLY A 167 16.73 15.21 12.73
C GLY A 167 17.56 14.91 11.48
N ARG A 168 16.90 14.50 10.39
CA ARG A 168 17.55 14.26 9.10
C ARG A 168 18.08 15.55 8.52
N ALA A 169 19.41 15.64 8.29
CA ALA A 169 20.07 16.75 7.64
C ALA A 169 20.52 16.36 6.22
N ALA A 170 20.24 17.19 5.20
CA ALA A 170 20.57 16.88 3.81
C ALA A 170 22.06 16.65 3.58
N GLU A 171 22.92 17.42 4.27
CA GLU A 171 24.38 17.36 4.14
C GLU A 171 24.96 16.04 4.64
N GLN A 172 24.33 15.42 5.64
CA GLN A 172 24.82 14.18 6.26
C GLN A 172 24.08 12.94 5.75
N HIS A 173 22.76 13.07 5.43
CA HIS A 173 21.88 11.94 5.21
C HIS A 173 21.22 11.97 3.81
N GLY A 174 21.53 12.99 2.99
CA GLY A 174 20.89 13.17 1.69
C GLY A 174 19.41 13.58 1.79
N TYR A 175 18.83 13.87 0.64
CA TYR A 175 17.42 14.25 0.50
C TYR A 175 16.48 13.06 0.53
N PRO A 176 15.21 13.23 0.96
CA PRO A 176 14.21 12.18 0.89
C PRO A 176 13.90 11.80 -0.56
N ILE A 177 13.68 10.50 -0.76
CA ILE A 177 13.17 9.98 -2.03
C ILE A 177 11.64 10.05 -1.99
N VAL A 178 11.06 10.86 -2.87
CA VAL A 178 9.62 10.95 -3.09
C VAL A 178 9.24 9.97 -4.20
N ILE A 179 9.10 8.71 -3.83
CA ILE A 179 9.01 7.59 -4.78
C ILE A 179 7.81 7.68 -5.72
N GLY A 180 6.67 8.21 -5.26
CA GLY A 180 5.48 8.37 -6.10
C GLY A 180 5.74 9.23 -7.33
N ASP A 181 6.57 10.28 -7.20
CA ASP A 181 6.91 11.17 -8.29
C ASP A 181 7.87 10.50 -9.30
N LEU A 182 8.81 9.69 -8.80
CA LEU A 182 9.70 8.89 -9.66
C LEU A 182 8.91 7.86 -10.47
N ILE A 183 8.00 7.14 -9.82
CA ILE A 183 7.15 6.13 -10.45
C ILE A 183 6.25 6.76 -11.50
N ALA A 184 5.63 7.90 -11.20
CA ALA A 184 4.72 8.58 -12.11
C ALA A 184 5.39 9.00 -13.43
N GLY A 185 6.72 9.25 -13.43
CA GLY A 185 7.51 9.56 -14.63
C GLY A 185 7.67 8.39 -15.61
N LEU A 186 7.42 7.16 -15.19
CA LEU A 186 7.64 5.99 -16.03
C LEU A 186 6.46 5.75 -16.99
N ALA A 187 6.78 5.38 -18.25
CA ALA A 187 5.77 5.19 -19.29
C ALA A 187 4.81 4.02 -19.00
N GLY A 188 5.29 2.96 -18.33
CA GLY A 188 4.47 1.79 -18.00
C GLY A 188 3.44 2.03 -16.89
N VAL A 189 3.49 3.17 -16.20
CA VAL A 189 2.60 3.52 -15.11
C VAL A 189 1.32 4.16 -15.66
N ALA A 190 0.19 3.53 -15.37
CA ALA A 190 -1.13 4.05 -15.74
C ALA A 190 -1.72 4.95 -14.63
N TYR A 191 -1.42 4.66 -13.36
CA TYR A 191 -1.95 5.42 -12.24
C TYR A 191 -0.93 5.53 -11.11
N ALA A 192 -0.81 6.71 -10.55
CA ALA A 192 -0.05 6.96 -9.33
C ALA A 192 -0.76 8.01 -8.48
N ALA A 193 -0.97 7.72 -7.20
CA ALA A 193 -1.63 8.63 -6.26
C ALA A 193 -1.01 8.55 -4.87
N ARG A 194 -1.18 9.61 -4.09
CA ARG A 194 -0.78 9.68 -2.68
C ARG A 194 -1.93 10.21 -1.84
N GLY A 195 -2.32 9.44 -0.83
CA GLY A 195 -3.33 9.78 0.15
C GLY A 195 -2.81 9.60 1.57
N ALA A 196 -3.69 9.74 2.55
CA ALA A 196 -3.39 9.55 3.97
C ALA A 196 -4.58 8.97 4.73
N VAL A 197 -4.35 8.57 5.99
CA VAL A 197 -5.38 7.99 6.85
C VAL A 197 -5.52 8.69 8.21
N ASN A 198 -5.02 9.90 8.32
CA ASN A 198 -5.00 10.67 9.56
C ASN A 198 -6.31 11.42 9.86
N THR A 199 -7.18 11.65 8.87
CA THR A 199 -8.48 12.31 9.05
C THR A 199 -9.57 11.60 8.25
N HIS A 200 -10.85 11.76 8.65
CA HIS A 200 -12.00 11.20 7.92
C HIS A 200 -12.02 11.62 6.43
N THR A 201 -11.69 12.89 6.16
CA THR A 201 -11.63 13.43 4.79
C THR A 201 -10.55 12.74 3.98
N ASN A 202 -9.36 12.55 4.55
CA ASN A 202 -8.25 11.88 3.89
C ASN A 202 -8.52 10.39 3.70
N VAL A 203 -9.11 9.71 4.70
CA VAL A 203 -9.57 8.32 4.58
C VAL A 203 -10.52 8.15 3.38
N ALA A 204 -11.56 8.99 3.28
CA ALA A 204 -12.52 8.92 2.19
C ALA A 204 -11.88 9.22 0.81
N ARG A 205 -10.93 10.16 0.75
CA ARG A 205 -10.18 10.48 -0.47
C ARG A 205 -9.27 9.32 -0.87
N THR A 206 -8.51 8.78 0.08
CA THR A 206 -7.59 7.66 -0.14
C THR A 206 -8.34 6.41 -0.60
N LYS A 207 -9.51 6.12 -0.03
CA LYS A 207 -10.35 5.00 -0.48
C LYS A 207 -10.74 5.11 -1.96
N ARG A 208 -11.07 6.31 -2.45
CA ARG A 208 -11.34 6.53 -3.87
C ARG A 208 -10.11 6.24 -4.74
N MET A 209 -8.91 6.70 -4.32
CA MET A 209 -7.66 6.42 -5.03
C MET A 209 -7.35 4.92 -5.08
N VAL A 210 -7.57 4.22 -3.98
CA VAL A 210 -7.41 2.75 -3.91
C VAL A 210 -8.36 2.05 -4.89
N LYS A 211 -9.63 2.43 -4.93
CA LYS A 211 -10.61 1.86 -5.87
C LYS A 211 -10.23 2.11 -7.33
N GLU A 212 -9.80 3.32 -7.66
CA GLU A 212 -9.35 3.68 -9.01
C GLU A 212 -8.14 2.84 -9.44
N ALA A 213 -7.16 2.65 -8.55
CA ALA A 213 -6.02 1.80 -8.82
C ALA A 213 -6.42 0.34 -9.13
N TRP A 214 -7.38 -0.21 -8.39
CA TRP A 214 -7.94 -1.54 -8.65
C TRP A 214 -8.63 -1.63 -10.01
N GLU A 215 -9.47 -0.65 -10.33
CA GLU A 215 -10.17 -0.62 -11.62
C GLU A 215 -9.20 -0.58 -12.80
N ILE A 216 -8.12 0.20 -12.68
CA ILE A 216 -7.07 0.29 -13.70
C ILE A 216 -6.37 -1.06 -13.90
N GLN A 217 -6.05 -1.77 -12.80
CA GLN A 217 -5.48 -3.10 -12.88
C GLN A 217 -6.46 -4.08 -13.55
N VAL A 218 -7.71 -4.11 -13.12
CA VAL A 218 -8.75 -5.01 -13.67
C VAL A 218 -8.97 -4.77 -15.16
N LYS A 219 -8.96 -3.50 -15.59
CA LYS A 219 -9.05 -3.11 -17.01
C LYS A 219 -7.76 -3.42 -17.79
N GLY A 220 -6.69 -3.82 -17.12
CA GLY A 220 -5.41 -4.15 -17.76
C GLY A 220 -4.70 -2.96 -18.40
N VAL A 221 -4.94 -1.73 -17.93
CA VAL A 221 -4.39 -0.49 -18.52
C VAL A 221 -2.88 -0.39 -18.32
N GLY A 222 -2.37 -0.72 -17.13
CA GLY A 222 -0.96 -0.64 -16.80
C GLY A 222 -0.68 -0.86 -15.32
N PHE A 223 0.50 -0.46 -14.89
CA PHE A 223 0.91 -0.49 -13.50
C PHE A 223 0.18 0.59 -12.69
N SER A 224 -0.28 0.24 -11.49
CA SER A 224 -0.92 1.17 -10.56
C SER A 224 -0.13 1.27 -9.25
N PHE A 225 -0.04 2.48 -8.72
CA PHE A 225 0.67 2.77 -7.47
C PHE A 225 -0.17 3.68 -6.57
N VAL A 226 -0.30 3.31 -5.31
CA VAL A 226 -0.92 4.18 -4.29
C VAL A 226 -0.04 4.21 -3.06
N GLU A 227 0.49 5.39 -2.77
CA GLU A 227 1.17 5.69 -1.52
C GLU A 227 0.14 6.17 -0.49
N ILE A 228 0.13 5.56 0.68
CA ILE A 228 -0.77 5.89 1.79
C ILE A 228 0.09 6.34 2.96
N LEU A 229 0.06 7.62 3.28
CA LEU A 229 0.73 8.13 4.45
C LEU A 229 0.03 7.63 5.71
N THR A 230 0.79 6.98 6.58
CA THR A 230 0.30 6.34 7.79
C THR A 230 1.00 6.91 9.02
N MET A 231 0.30 6.94 10.14
CA MET A 231 0.86 7.41 11.40
C MET A 231 1.69 6.32 12.07
N CYS A 232 2.82 6.70 12.66
CA CYS A 232 3.67 5.83 13.48
C CYS A 232 4.11 6.53 14.77
N PRO A 233 3.19 6.75 15.75
CA PRO A 233 3.51 7.50 16.98
C PRO A 233 4.74 6.95 17.70
N THR A 234 4.83 5.63 17.80
CA THR A 234 5.97 4.95 18.44
C THR A 234 7.29 5.22 17.72
N GLY A 235 7.31 5.14 16.40
CA GLY A 235 8.51 5.40 15.58
C GLY A 235 8.86 6.90 15.48
N TRP A 236 7.91 7.79 15.74
CA TRP A 236 8.11 9.23 15.78
C TRP A 236 8.42 9.76 17.17
N PHE A 237 8.33 8.92 18.22
CA PHE A 237 8.56 9.28 19.62
C PHE A 237 7.61 10.37 20.14
N ILE A 238 6.32 10.29 19.78
CA ILE A 238 5.27 11.23 20.15
C ILE A 238 4.07 10.52 20.76
N GLU A 239 3.20 11.27 21.41
CA GLU A 239 1.93 10.76 21.94
C GLU A 239 0.97 10.40 20.80
N THR A 240 0.18 9.35 21.01
CA THR A 240 -0.75 8.85 20.00
C THR A 240 -1.73 9.90 19.48
N GLY A 241 -2.21 10.78 20.37
CA GLY A 241 -3.14 11.86 20.01
C GLY A 241 -2.54 12.95 19.11
N GLU A 242 -1.23 13.08 19.09
CA GLU A 242 -0.51 14.09 18.28
C GLU A 242 -0.23 13.59 16.85
N ALA A 243 -0.28 12.30 16.64
CA ALA A 243 0.15 11.69 15.38
C ALA A 243 -0.60 12.17 14.13
N PRO A 244 -1.92 12.44 14.15
CA PRO A 244 -2.62 12.99 12.99
C PRO A 244 -2.10 14.37 12.58
N GLN A 245 -1.86 15.26 13.55
CA GLN A 245 -1.32 16.59 13.31
C GLN A 245 0.13 16.53 12.86
N TYR A 246 0.94 15.66 13.50
CA TYR A 246 2.33 15.45 13.11
C TYR A 246 2.46 15.02 11.64
N LEU A 247 1.56 14.16 11.14
CA LEU A 247 1.56 13.76 9.74
C LEU A 247 1.35 14.97 8.82
N ASP A 248 0.39 15.86 9.15
CA ASP A 248 0.11 17.06 8.35
C ASP A 248 1.27 18.06 8.38
N GLU A 249 1.93 18.21 9.51
CA GLU A 249 2.98 19.24 9.71
C GLU A 249 4.37 18.78 9.24
N HIS A 250 4.69 17.49 9.34
CA HIS A 250 6.04 16.99 9.12
C HIS A 250 6.19 16.02 7.95
N ILE A 251 5.16 15.24 7.63
CA ILE A 251 5.25 14.23 6.56
C ILE A 251 4.68 14.77 5.25
N GLU A 252 3.46 15.34 5.30
CA GLU A 252 2.76 15.86 4.12
C GLU A 252 3.56 16.91 3.34
N PRO A 253 4.28 17.86 3.94
CA PRO A 253 5.03 18.86 3.18
C PRO A 253 6.05 18.27 2.20
N THR A 254 6.61 17.11 2.53
CA THR A 254 7.51 16.35 1.64
C THR A 254 6.74 15.45 0.68
N HIS A 255 5.69 14.78 1.19
CA HIS A 255 4.90 13.79 0.48
C HIS A 255 3.47 14.29 0.22
N ARG A 256 3.32 15.29 -0.67
CA ARG A 256 2.03 15.98 -0.90
C ARG A 256 0.94 15.08 -1.44
N PHE A 257 -0.28 15.23 -0.89
CA PHE A 257 -1.45 14.46 -1.31
C PHE A 257 -1.92 14.81 -2.73
N GLY A 258 -2.39 13.80 -3.45
CA GLY A 258 -3.03 14.00 -4.74
C GLY A 258 -2.90 12.82 -5.68
N VAL A 259 -3.61 12.91 -6.79
CA VAL A 259 -3.38 12.06 -7.95
C VAL A 259 -2.19 12.65 -8.70
N ILE A 260 -1.10 11.87 -8.79
CA ILE A 260 0.15 12.29 -9.41
C ILE A 260 0.11 11.98 -10.91
N LYS A 261 -0.47 10.83 -11.26
CA LYS A 261 -0.69 10.40 -12.64
C LYS A 261 -2.01 9.67 -12.78
N SER A 262 -2.77 9.97 -13.80
CA SER A 262 -3.96 9.23 -14.20
C SER A 262 -3.90 8.89 -15.69
N PRO A 263 -4.55 7.80 -16.14
CA PRO A 263 -4.65 7.53 -17.57
C PRO A 263 -5.35 8.70 -18.27
N PRO A 264 -5.01 8.97 -19.55
CA PRO A 264 -5.77 9.92 -20.32
C PRO A 264 -7.27 9.53 -20.28
N SER A 265 -8.14 10.49 -19.95
CA SER A 265 -9.58 10.24 -20.00
C SER A 265 -9.91 9.65 -21.36
N VAL A 266 -10.44 8.44 -21.37
CA VAL A 266 -11.04 7.88 -22.59
C VAL A 266 -12.24 8.77 -22.88
N ARG A 267 -12.08 9.69 -23.84
CA ARG A 267 -13.17 10.50 -24.39
C ARG A 267 -14.06 9.63 -25.26
#